data_2bc32d25122b23bc1428562efd58208e
#
_entry.id   2bc32d25122b23bc1428562efd58208e
#
_cell.length_a   1.000
_cell.length_b   1.000
_cell.length_c   1.000
_cell.angle_alpha   90.00
_cell.angle_beta   90.00
_cell.angle_gamma   90.00
#
_symmetry.space_group_name_H-M   'P 1'
#
loop_
_entity.id
_entity.type
_entity.pdbx_description
1 polymer ?
#
loop_
_entity_poly.entity_id
_entity_poly.type
_entity_poly.pdbx_seq_one_letter_code
_entity_poly.pdbx_strand_id
1 'polypeptide(L)'
;KCVWCPNPDLTNVGSMDMDVYRKIIDDYGPRGGVLTFGTFGEPLMDKHIKERIEYLHRYPEIHKIEVLTNGFFLNDNVIPVILDNGVGVDISLDELDKKTFEDVKKMSFDVVSKNIVTFLELNSQAAHPVPVNIRIKTMKTVEETMRQELFKIITSHDCSVVLNSIDDNIISNWAGKLDKESFLQEYEIPKTSKTQFTHKRFNQTNIAPCTQLWKWMVVYWDGSVVLCCADMFSQTIVGDLKSDSISEIWNGSKMKSFRNQMVGRKRFEVPLCQDCDIHLSWHNLKEYYDKVGSFREDRKFIMG
;
A
#
# COMPACT_ATOMS: atom_id res chain seq x y z
N LYS A 1 1.24 -0.26 -15.03
CA LYS A 1 -0.15 -0.41 -15.54
C LYS A 1 -0.63 -1.84 -15.29
N CYS A 2 -0.64 -2.28 -14.01
CA CYS A 2 -1.12 -3.64 -13.68
C CYS A 2 -2.60 -3.78 -14.03
N VAL A 3 -2.99 -4.96 -14.51
CA VAL A 3 -4.37 -5.22 -14.98
C VAL A 3 -5.44 -5.06 -13.88
N TRP A 4 -5.08 -5.25 -12.61
CA TRP A 4 -5.99 -5.07 -11.46
C TRP A 4 -5.84 -3.72 -10.74
N CYS A 5 -5.21 -2.74 -11.37
CA CYS A 5 -5.01 -1.42 -10.77
C CYS A 5 -5.67 -0.34 -11.63
N PRO A 6 -6.55 0.50 -11.08
CA PRO A 6 -7.19 1.58 -11.82
C PRO A 6 -6.28 2.79 -12.06
N ASN A 7 -4.99 2.71 -11.70
CA ASN A 7 -4.01 3.79 -11.88
C ASN A 7 -3.95 4.36 -13.33
N PRO A 8 -4.10 3.55 -14.41
CA PRO A 8 -4.11 4.09 -15.77
C PRO A 8 -5.20 5.14 -16.04
N ASP A 9 -6.27 5.14 -15.24
CA ASP A 9 -7.41 6.03 -15.39
C ASP A 9 -7.23 7.34 -14.59
N LEU A 10 -6.12 7.46 -13.83
CA LEU A 10 -5.79 8.69 -13.11
C LEU A 10 -5.38 9.80 -14.07
N THR A 11 -6.07 10.92 -13.97
CA THR A 11 -5.79 12.14 -14.75
C THR A 11 -4.98 13.16 -13.94
N ASN A 12 -5.10 13.12 -12.61
CA ASN A 12 -4.39 14.02 -11.69
C ASN A 12 -3.17 13.29 -11.11
N VAL A 13 -2.04 13.37 -11.80
CA VAL A 13 -0.78 12.75 -11.40
C VAL A 13 0.35 13.78 -11.35
N GLY A 14 1.27 13.62 -10.41
CA GLY A 14 2.39 14.54 -10.24
C GLY A 14 3.42 14.02 -9.24
N SER A 15 4.41 14.83 -8.96
CA SER A 15 5.38 14.65 -7.88
C SER A 15 5.25 15.81 -6.91
N MET A 16 5.24 15.52 -5.62
CA MET A 16 5.10 16.54 -4.57
C MET A 16 6.25 17.55 -4.65
N ASP A 17 5.92 18.82 -4.60
CA ASP A 17 6.92 19.88 -4.46
C ASP A 17 7.71 19.73 -3.16
N MET A 18 9.02 20.06 -3.19
CA MET A 18 9.89 19.87 -2.03
C MET A 18 9.55 20.83 -0.87
N ASP A 19 9.03 22.00 -1.14
CA ASP A 19 8.64 22.92 -0.06
C ASP A 19 7.34 22.46 0.60
N VAL A 20 6.40 21.90 -0.17
CA VAL A 20 5.21 21.23 0.35
C VAL A 20 5.63 20.01 1.19
N TYR A 21 6.55 19.18 0.67
CA TYR A 21 7.07 18.02 1.38
C TYR A 21 7.69 18.42 2.72
N ARG A 22 8.61 19.39 2.72
CA ARG A 22 9.27 19.88 3.94
C ARG A 22 8.27 20.37 4.97
N LYS A 23 7.31 21.21 4.55
CA LYS A 23 6.24 21.69 5.43
C LYS A 23 5.47 20.55 6.10
N ILE A 24 5.12 19.51 5.33
CA ILE A 24 4.40 18.34 5.85
C ILE A 24 5.28 17.58 6.85
N ILE A 25 6.54 17.34 6.51
CA ILE A 25 7.45 16.60 7.38
C ILE A 25 7.81 17.37 8.63
N ASP A 26 7.93 18.70 8.58
CA ASP A 26 8.17 19.55 9.76
C ASP A 26 6.98 19.51 10.75
N ASP A 27 5.75 19.31 10.26
CA ASP A 27 4.59 19.09 11.15
C ASP A 27 4.48 17.63 11.61
N TYR A 28 4.81 16.65 10.75
CA TYR A 28 4.73 15.23 11.08
C TYR A 28 5.87 14.74 11.96
N GLY A 29 7.10 15.12 11.63
CA GLY A 29 8.32 14.58 12.21
C GLY A 29 8.34 14.57 13.74
N PRO A 30 8.05 15.69 14.43
CA PRO A 30 8.03 15.71 15.90
C PRO A 30 6.96 14.81 16.54
N ARG A 31 5.97 14.36 15.76
CA ARG A 31 4.92 13.44 16.25
C ARG A 31 5.37 11.98 16.22
N GLY A 32 6.38 11.69 15.40
CA GLY A 32 6.94 10.36 15.23
C GLY A 32 6.01 9.36 14.54
N GLY A 33 6.45 8.13 14.48
CA GLY A 33 5.67 7.02 13.94
C GLY A 33 6.31 6.39 12.70
N VAL A 34 5.47 5.86 11.80
CA VAL A 34 5.88 5.17 10.57
C VAL A 34 5.53 6.03 9.36
N LEU A 35 6.51 6.32 8.51
CA LEU A 35 6.29 6.98 7.23
C LEU A 35 6.48 5.98 6.11
N THR A 36 5.50 5.93 5.19
CA THR A 36 5.57 5.05 4.02
C THR A 36 5.44 5.89 2.75
N PHE A 37 6.42 5.77 1.86
CA PHE A 37 6.32 6.24 0.49
C PHE A 37 5.61 5.20 -0.36
N GLY A 38 4.57 5.60 -1.09
CA GLY A 38 3.79 4.73 -1.96
C GLY A 38 2.30 4.69 -1.60
N THR A 39 1.58 3.80 -2.16
CA THR A 39 0.15 3.54 -2.21
C THR A 39 -0.40 3.82 -3.60
N PHE A 40 -0.17 5.01 -4.15
CA PHE A 40 -0.55 5.39 -5.52
C PHE A 40 0.71 5.77 -6.29
N GLY A 41 0.90 5.19 -7.48
CA GLY A 41 2.10 5.42 -8.27
C GLY A 41 3.30 4.55 -7.87
N GLU A 42 4.49 5.00 -8.24
CA GLU A 42 5.76 4.35 -7.95
C GLU A 42 6.73 5.36 -7.32
N PRO A 43 7.00 5.28 -6.02
CA PRO A 43 7.78 6.29 -5.31
C PRO A 43 9.23 6.38 -5.79
N LEU A 44 9.81 5.27 -6.27
CA LEU A 44 11.19 5.26 -6.76
C LEU A 44 11.35 5.93 -8.14
N MET A 45 10.26 6.36 -8.78
CA MET A 45 10.30 7.27 -9.95
C MET A 45 10.56 8.72 -9.55
N ASP A 46 10.36 9.09 -8.28
CA ASP A 46 10.53 10.47 -7.85
C ASP A 46 12.02 10.85 -7.89
N LYS A 47 12.36 11.84 -8.72
CA LYS A 47 13.73 12.36 -8.82
C LYS A 47 14.29 12.92 -7.51
N HIS A 48 13.43 13.26 -6.57
CA HIS A 48 13.78 13.80 -5.26
C HIS A 48 13.74 12.74 -4.14
N ILE A 49 13.55 11.46 -4.45
CA ILE A 49 13.39 10.41 -3.43
C ILE A 49 14.56 10.37 -2.44
N LYS A 50 15.79 10.54 -2.92
CA LYS A 50 16.98 10.65 -2.05
C LYS A 50 16.87 11.82 -1.08
N GLU A 51 16.64 13.02 -1.58
CA GLU A 51 16.52 14.23 -0.77
C GLU A 51 15.38 14.12 0.25
N ARG A 52 14.24 13.49 -0.14
CA ARG A 52 13.13 13.26 0.77
C ARG A 52 13.50 12.32 1.90
N ILE A 53 14.16 11.21 1.61
CA ILE A 53 14.60 10.24 2.62
C ILE A 53 15.63 10.89 3.57
N GLU A 54 16.63 11.57 3.02
CA GLU A 54 17.65 12.27 3.81
C GLU A 54 17.04 13.35 4.73
N TYR A 55 16.00 14.04 4.27
CA TYR A 55 15.33 15.06 5.07
C TYR A 55 14.66 14.48 6.33
N LEU A 56 14.20 13.22 6.29
CA LEU A 56 13.55 12.56 7.44
C LEU A 56 14.48 12.34 8.61
N HIS A 57 15.80 12.25 8.39
CA HIS A 57 16.78 12.09 9.49
C HIS A 57 16.86 13.28 10.45
N ARG A 58 16.22 14.39 10.11
CA ARG A 58 16.06 15.53 11.04
C ARG A 58 15.12 15.20 12.20
N TYR A 59 14.33 14.13 12.06
CA TYR A 59 13.28 13.74 13.00
C TYR A 59 13.45 12.28 13.44
N PRO A 60 14.29 12.03 14.46
CA PRO A 60 14.54 10.68 14.97
C PRO A 60 13.30 10.03 15.58
N GLU A 61 12.24 10.80 15.85
CA GLU A 61 10.94 10.32 16.28
C GLU A 61 10.24 9.49 15.19
N ILE A 62 10.59 9.68 13.92
CA ILE A 62 10.17 8.80 12.83
C ILE A 62 11.00 7.52 12.91
N HIS A 63 10.49 6.53 13.62
CA HIS A 63 11.23 5.31 13.94
C HIS A 63 11.23 4.27 12.81
N LYS A 64 10.42 4.47 11.77
CA LYS A 64 10.36 3.57 10.61
C LYS A 64 10.03 4.32 9.34
N ILE A 65 10.87 4.14 8.33
CA ILE A 65 10.65 4.62 6.96
C ILE A 65 10.48 3.40 6.06
N GLU A 66 9.46 3.39 5.23
CA GLU A 66 9.17 2.30 4.30
C GLU A 66 8.92 2.84 2.89
N VAL A 67 9.30 2.06 1.89
CA VAL A 67 8.97 2.27 0.48
C VAL A 67 8.15 1.10 -0.04
N LEU A 68 6.96 1.38 -0.61
CA LEU A 68 6.19 0.40 -1.39
C LEU A 68 6.53 0.56 -2.87
N THR A 69 7.12 -0.47 -3.47
CA THR A 69 7.59 -0.40 -4.86
C THR A 69 7.18 -1.62 -5.67
N ASN A 70 7.10 -1.44 -6.99
CA ASN A 70 6.98 -2.56 -7.93
C ASN A 70 8.35 -3.18 -8.31
N GLY A 71 9.46 -2.66 -7.80
CA GLY A 71 10.82 -3.13 -8.03
C GLY A 71 11.47 -2.65 -9.33
N PHE A 72 10.74 -2.02 -10.23
CA PHE A 72 11.29 -1.63 -11.54
C PHE A 72 12.40 -0.58 -11.44
N PHE A 73 12.26 0.38 -10.53
CA PHE A 73 13.26 1.43 -10.27
C PHE A 73 14.19 1.13 -9.09
N LEU A 74 14.15 -0.07 -8.55
CA LEU A 74 15.04 -0.53 -7.49
C LEU A 74 16.40 -0.93 -8.11
N ASN A 75 17.16 0.06 -8.53
CA ASN A 75 18.40 -0.08 -9.29
C ASN A 75 19.62 0.46 -8.54
N ASP A 76 20.78 0.39 -9.18
CA ASP A 76 22.07 0.77 -8.60
C ASP A 76 22.14 2.22 -8.08
N ASN A 77 21.29 3.12 -8.57
CA ASN A 77 21.23 4.51 -8.09
C ASN A 77 20.38 4.64 -6.79
N VAL A 78 19.40 3.78 -6.61
CA VAL A 78 18.42 3.86 -5.52
C VAL A 78 18.79 2.92 -4.36
N ILE A 79 19.36 1.74 -4.64
CA ILE A 79 19.73 0.76 -3.62
C ILE A 79 20.63 1.37 -2.53
N PRO A 80 21.72 2.12 -2.86
CA PRO A 80 22.53 2.77 -1.82
C PRO A 80 21.74 3.73 -0.94
N VAL A 81 20.84 4.52 -1.56
CA VAL A 81 19.99 5.44 -0.79
C VAL A 81 19.13 4.70 0.24
N ILE A 82 18.55 3.55 -0.14
CA ILE A 82 17.73 2.73 0.73
C ILE A 82 18.57 2.15 1.87
N LEU A 83 19.72 1.53 1.55
CA LEU A 83 20.57 0.85 2.52
C LEU A 83 21.22 1.82 3.50
N ASP A 84 21.81 2.92 2.99
CA ASP A 84 22.51 3.91 3.79
C ASP A 84 21.57 4.65 4.78
N ASN A 85 20.28 4.70 4.45
CA ASN A 85 19.28 5.41 5.24
C ASN A 85 18.34 4.49 6.05
N GLY A 86 18.58 3.17 6.05
CA GLY A 86 17.81 2.24 6.86
C GLY A 86 16.32 2.11 6.44
N VAL A 87 16.03 2.30 5.15
CA VAL A 87 14.64 2.31 4.64
C VAL A 87 14.16 0.89 4.39
N GLY A 88 13.08 0.48 5.05
CA GLY A 88 12.41 -0.80 4.77
C GLY A 88 11.77 -0.83 3.38
N VAL A 89 11.80 -1.97 2.72
CA VAL A 89 11.26 -2.13 1.36
C VAL A 89 10.15 -3.17 1.31
N ASP A 90 8.99 -2.76 0.81
CA ASP A 90 7.85 -3.64 0.56
C ASP A 90 7.64 -3.76 -0.96
N ILE A 91 7.94 -4.91 -1.53
CA ILE A 91 7.95 -5.15 -2.97
C ILE A 91 6.68 -5.88 -3.40
N SER A 92 5.91 -5.26 -4.29
CA SER A 92 4.77 -5.89 -4.96
C SER A 92 5.26 -6.59 -6.24
N LEU A 93 5.77 -7.82 -6.09
CA LEU A 93 6.30 -8.60 -7.21
C LEU A 93 5.18 -9.24 -8.01
N ASP A 94 4.19 -9.80 -7.31
CA ASP A 94 3.01 -10.49 -7.82
C ASP A 94 3.38 -11.81 -8.52
N GLU A 95 3.70 -11.87 -9.81
CA GLU A 95 3.99 -13.11 -10.53
C GLU A 95 5.50 -13.42 -10.63
N LEU A 96 5.83 -14.71 -10.73
CA LEU A 96 7.21 -15.19 -10.91
C LEU A 96 7.45 -15.84 -12.28
N ASP A 97 6.41 -16.12 -13.04
CA ASP A 97 6.51 -16.56 -14.43
C ASP A 97 6.61 -15.35 -15.35
N LYS A 98 7.64 -15.32 -16.20
CA LYS A 98 7.94 -14.16 -17.05
C LYS A 98 6.74 -13.72 -17.88
N LYS A 99 6.12 -14.67 -18.59
CA LYS A 99 4.99 -14.35 -19.47
C LYS A 99 3.82 -13.79 -18.68
N THR A 100 3.42 -14.47 -17.61
CA THR A 100 2.30 -14.05 -16.77
C THR A 100 2.61 -12.71 -16.09
N PHE A 101 3.84 -12.50 -15.61
CA PHE A 101 4.26 -11.22 -15.03
C PHE A 101 4.11 -10.08 -16.03
N GLU A 102 4.66 -10.24 -17.24
CA GLU A 102 4.63 -9.20 -18.27
C GLU A 102 3.21 -8.94 -18.77
N ASP A 103 2.37 -9.97 -18.83
CA ASP A 103 0.94 -9.84 -19.16
C ASP A 103 0.17 -9.09 -18.06
N VAL A 104 0.49 -9.32 -16.79
CA VAL A 104 -0.21 -8.73 -15.64
C VAL A 104 0.33 -7.36 -15.28
N LYS A 105 1.64 -7.22 -15.13
CA LYS A 105 2.28 -5.98 -14.64
C LYS A 105 2.57 -4.99 -15.76
N LYS A 106 2.60 -5.43 -17.03
CA LYS A 106 2.96 -4.61 -18.20
C LYS A 106 4.34 -3.96 -18.05
N MET A 107 5.28 -4.70 -17.45
CA MET A 107 6.67 -4.31 -17.22
C MET A 107 7.60 -5.47 -17.60
N SER A 108 8.89 -5.19 -17.82
CA SER A 108 9.89 -6.23 -18.07
C SER A 108 10.17 -7.05 -16.82
N PHE A 109 9.91 -8.35 -16.88
CA PHE A 109 10.24 -9.30 -15.82
C PHE A 109 11.74 -9.37 -15.56
N ASP A 110 12.56 -9.38 -16.63
CA ASP A 110 14.02 -9.50 -16.51
C ASP A 110 14.61 -8.32 -15.73
N VAL A 111 14.08 -7.12 -15.94
CA VAL A 111 14.52 -5.93 -15.19
C VAL A 111 14.13 -6.03 -13.73
N VAL A 112 12.88 -6.36 -13.43
CA VAL A 112 12.38 -6.40 -12.05
C VAL A 112 13.04 -7.53 -11.26
N SER A 113 13.13 -8.74 -11.84
CA SER A 113 13.76 -9.89 -11.17
C SER A 113 15.24 -9.63 -10.89
N LYS A 114 15.99 -9.07 -11.86
CA LYS A 114 17.38 -8.67 -11.67
C LYS A 114 17.52 -7.65 -10.53
N ASN A 115 16.73 -6.60 -10.56
CA ASN A 115 16.78 -5.54 -9.54
C ASN A 115 16.52 -6.11 -8.13
N ILE A 116 15.52 -6.98 -7.99
CA ILE A 116 15.18 -7.61 -6.70
C ILE A 116 16.33 -8.49 -6.21
N VAL A 117 16.86 -9.35 -7.07
CA VAL A 117 17.99 -10.24 -6.69
C VAL A 117 19.21 -9.41 -6.29
N THR A 118 19.60 -8.41 -7.11
CA THR A 118 20.71 -7.51 -6.79
C THR A 118 20.50 -6.79 -5.46
N PHE A 119 19.28 -6.29 -5.20
CA PHE A 119 18.96 -5.64 -3.93
C PHE A 119 19.09 -6.59 -2.74
N LEU A 120 18.57 -7.81 -2.85
CA LEU A 120 18.65 -8.81 -1.78
C LEU A 120 20.09 -9.21 -1.48
N GLU A 121 20.91 -9.41 -2.51
CA GLU A 121 22.34 -9.71 -2.37
C GLU A 121 23.07 -8.56 -1.65
N LEU A 122 22.88 -7.32 -2.09
CA LEU A 122 23.50 -6.15 -1.47
C LEU A 122 23.00 -5.91 -0.04
N ASN A 123 21.70 -6.11 0.20
CA ASN A 123 21.12 -6.01 1.54
C ASN A 123 21.73 -7.04 2.49
N SER A 124 21.94 -8.28 2.04
CA SER A 124 22.55 -9.33 2.87
C SER A 124 24.01 -9.06 3.24
N GLN A 125 24.70 -8.24 2.44
CA GLN A 125 26.11 -7.84 2.66
C GLN A 125 26.23 -6.51 3.41
N ALA A 126 25.13 -5.78 3.59
CA ALA A 126 25.14 -4.49 4.28
C ALA A 126 25.48 -4.64 5.76
N ALA A 127 26.18 -3.67 6.33
CA ALA A 127 26.48 -3.65 7.77
C ALA A 127 25.21 -3.61 8.64
N HIS A 128 24.16 -2.99 8.13
CA HIS A 128 22.85 -2.90 8.74
C HIS A 128 21.77 -3.23 7.70
N PRO A 129 21.45 -4.53 7.50
CA PRO A 129 20.42 -4.93 6.57
C PRO A 129 19.06 -4.29 6.89
N VAL A 130 18.36 -3.85 5.86
CA VAL A 130 17.02 -3.26 6.01
C VAL A 130 15.92 -4.33 5.95
N PRO A 131 14.78 -4.12 6.61
CA PRO A 131 13.64 -5.03 6.50
C PRO A 131 13.11 -5.08 5.08
N VAL A 132 12.94 -6.30 4.55
CA VAL A 132 12.38 -6.55 3.21
C VAL A 132 11.13 -7.40 3.32
N ASN A 133 10.06 -6.97 2.68
CA ASN A 133 8.84 -7.75 2.51
C ASN A 133 8.51 -7.88 1.02
N ILE A 134 8.28 -9.09 0.54
CA ILE A 134 7.93 -9.36 -0.86
C ILE A 134 6.55 -9.98 -0.92
N ARG A 135 5.64 -9.30 -1.62
CA ARG A 135 4.27 -9.76 -1.82
C ARG A 135 4.11 -10.36 -3.21
N ILE A 136 3.68 -11.62 -3.24
CA ILE A 136 3.44 -12.39 -4.45
C ILE A 136 1.95 -12.74 -4.48
N LYS A 137 1.28 -12.28 -5.52
CA LYS A 137 -0.10 -12.64 -5.85
C LYS A 137 -0.07 -13.38 -7.17
N THR A 138 -0.12 -14.69 -7.14
CA THR A 138 0.07 -15.51 -8.34
C THR A 138 -1.23 -16.07 -8.89
N MET A 139 -1.36 -16.15 -10.22
CA MET A 139 -2.44 -16.87 -10.88
C MET A 139 -2.22 -18.39 -10.87
N LYS A 140 -1.04 -18.85 -10.43
CA LYS A 140 -0.70 -20.26 -10.24
C LYS A 140 -1.06 -20.74 -8.83
N THR A 141 -0.93 -22.04 -8.59
CA THR A 141 -1.01 -22.55 -7.23
C THR A 141 0.21 -22.13 -6.41
N VAL A 142 0.06 -22.13 -5.08
CA VAL A 142 1.17 -21.86 -4.17
C VAL A 142 2.33 -22.83 -4.41
N GLU A 143 2.03 -24.14 -4.59
CA GLU A 143 3.02 -25.18 -4.82
C GLU A 143 3.79 -24.99 -6.13
N GLU A 144 3.12 -24.62 -7.21
CA GLU A 144 3.77 -24.32 -8.49
C GLU A 144 4.67 -23.10 -8.39
N THR A 145 4.23 -22.08 -7.69
CA THR A 145 5.01 -20.85 -7.47
C THR A 145 6.26 -21.12 -6.63
N MET A 146 6.15 -21.91 -5.56
CA MET A 146 7.28 -22.27 -4.71
C MET A 146 8.36 -23.11 -5.44
N ARG A 147 8.01 -23.78 -6.53
CA ARG A 147 8.98 -24.54 -7.35
C ARG A 147 9.80 -23.67 -8.29
N GLN A 148 9.42 -22.43 -8.50
CA GLN A 148 10.11 -21.53 -9.42
C GLN A 148 11.46 -21.09 -8.87
N GLU A 149 12.44 -20.93 -9.76
CA GLU A 149 13.82 -20.60 -9.39
C GLU A 149 13.91 -19.26 -8.67
N LEU A 150 13.21 -18.23 -9.19
CA LEU A 150 13.22 -16.92 -8.53
C LEU A 150 12.64 -16.97 -7.11
N PHE A 151 11.64 -17.85 -6.83
CA PHE A 151 11.12 -18.02 -5.48
C PHE A 151 12.19 -18.57 -4.54
N LYS A 152 12.95 -19.57 -4.99
CA LYS A 152 14.03 -20.18 -4.20
C LYS A 152 15.16 -19.18 -3.92
N ILE A 153 15.52 -18.36 -4.93
CA ILE A 153 16.51 -17.29 -4.76
C ILE A 153 16.01 -16.29 -3.71
N ILE A 154 14.79 -15.80 -3.83
CA ILE A 154 14.21 -14.84 -2.88
C ILE A 154 14.24 -15.41 -1.47
N THR A 155 13.76 -16.64 -1.28
CA THR A 155 13.63 -17.27 0.04
C THR A 155 14.97 -17.75 0.63
N SER A 156 16.06 -17.73 -0.13
CA SER A 156 17.41 -17.96 0.40
C SER A 156 17.99 -16.71 1.11
N HIS A 157 17.34 -15.55 1.00
CA HIS A 157 17.75 -14.33 1.68
C HIS A 157 16.85 -14.05 2.88
N ASP A 158 17.32 -13.21 3.79
CA ASP A 158 16.54 -12.76 4.96
C ASP A 158 15.50 -11.73 4.53
N CYS A 159 14.34 -12.22 4.14
CA CYS A 159 13.19 -11.40 3.79
C CYS A 159 11.88 -12.09 4.15
N SER A 160 10.85 -11.28 4.42
CA SER A 160 9.48 -11.78 4.61
C SER A 160 8.81 -11.97 3.25
N VAL A 161 8.22 -13.13 3.01
CA VAL A 161 7.47 -13.40 1.77
C VAL A 161 6.01 -13.69 2.10
N VAL A 162 5.11 -12.93 1.49
CA VAL A 162 3.67 -13.16 1.54
C VAL A 162 3.23 -13.70 0.18
N LEU A 163 2.92 -15.00 0.12
CA LEU A 163 2.50 -15.68 -1.11
C LEU A 163 1.02 -16.05 -1.03
N ASN A 164 0.25 -15.57 -2.00
CA ASN A 164 -1.17 -15.91 -2.16
C ASN A 164 -1.48 -16.27 -3.61
N SER A 165 -2.20 -17.36 -3.82
CA SER A 165 -2.88 -17.58 -5.10
C SER A 165 -4.01 -16.57 -5.25
N ILE A 166 -4.15 -16.02 -6.44
CA ILE A 166 -5.21 -15.05 -6.73
C ILE A 166 -6.54 -15.76 -6.72
N ASP A 167 -7.42 -15.27 -5.88
CA ASP A 167 -8.84 -15.55 -5.89
C ASP A 167 -9.61 -14.24 -5.79
N ASP A 168 -10.91 -14.32 -5.81
CA ASP A 168 -11.79 -13.17 -5.71
C ASP A 168 -11.70 -12.39 -4.36
N ASN A 169 -10.98 -12.92 -3.35
CA ASN A 169 -10.74 -12.22 -2.08
C ASN A 169 -9.45 -11.40 -2.09
N ILE A 170 -8.47 -11.77 -2.91
CA ILE A 170 -7.15 -11.15 -2.94
C ILE A 170 -7.13 -9.86 -3.76
N ILE A 171 -7.99 -9.78 -4.77
CA ILE A 171 -8.11 -8.60 -5.62
C ILE A 171 -9.11 -7.62 -5.01
N SER A 172 -8.66 -6.40 -4.73
CA SER A 172 -9.55 -5.32 -4.32
C SER A 172 -10.30 -4.72 -5.52
N ASN A 173 -11.55 -4.35 -5.32
CA ASN A 173 -12.31 -3.58 -6.31
C ASN A 173 -12.01 -2.08 -6.29
N TRP A 174 -11.03 -1.63 -5.48
CA TRP A 174 -10.63 -0.22 -5.36
C TRP A 174 -11.83 0.71 -5.11
N ALA A 175 -12.67 0.36 -4.14
CA ALA A 175 -13.90 1.10 -3.83
C ALA A 175 -14.83 1.24 -5.04
N GLY A 176 -15.01 0.16 -5.81
CA GLY A 176 -15.89 0.10 -6.96
C GLY A 176 -15.29 0.61 -8.28
N LYS A 177 -13.99 0.93 -8.32
CA LYS A 177 -13.32 1.43 -9.54
C LYS A 177 -12.83 0.33 -10.48
N LEU A 178 -12.69 -0.89 -9.99
CA LEU A 178 -12.39 -2.07 -10.80
C LEU A 178 -13.64 -2.90 -10.93
N ASP A 179 -14.08 -3.19 -12.15
CA ASP A 179 -15.09 -4.22 -12.43
C ASP A 179 -14.48 -5.59 -12.19
N LYS A 180 -14.56 -6.01 -10.95
CA LYS A 180 -13.96 -7.24 -10.46
C LYS A 180 -14.58 -8.49 -11.12
N GLU A 181 -15.87 -8.47 -11.44
CA GLU A 181 -16.54 -9.61 -12.06
C GLU A 181 -16.05 -9.84 -13.48
N SER A 182 -16.00 -8.80 -14.31
CA SER A 182 -15.43 -8.86 -15.65
C SER A 182 -13.96 -9.28 -15.62
N PHE A 183 -13.18 -8.73 -14.68
CA PHE A 183 -11.78 -9.09 -14.49
C PHE A 183 -11.60 -10.59 -14.15
N LEU A 184 -12.37 -11.13 -13.20
CA LEU A 184 -12.29 -12.54 -12.82
C LEU A 184 -12.66 -13.49 -13.97
N GLN A 185 -13.61 -13.08 -14.82
CA GLN A 185 -13.99 -13.84 -16.03
C GLN A 185 -12.90 -13.79 -17.09
N GLU A 186 -12.35 -12.61 -17.39
CA GLU A 186 -11.33 -12.43 -18.42
C GLU A 186 -10.06 -13.23 -18.12
N TYR A 187 -9.66 -13.32 -16.85
CA TYR A 187 -8.46 -14.03 -16.41
C TYR A 187 -8.74 -15.45 -15.87
N GLU A 188 -9.97 -15.97 -16.06
CA GLU A 188 -10.39 -17.32 -15.63
C GLU A 188 -10.08 -17.60 -14.14
N ILE A 189 -10.14 -16.57 -13.29
CA ILE A 189 -9.83 -16.68 -11.88
C ILE A 189 -10.98 -17.37 -11.13
N PRO A 190 -10.71 -18.45 -10.37
CA PRO A 190 -11.75 -19.19 -9.70
C PRO A 190 -12.43 -18.36 -8.61
N LYS A 191 -13.77 -18.38 -8.61
CA LYS A 191 -14.54 -17.87 -7.49
C LYS A 191 -14.51 -18.91 -6.38
N THR A 192 -13.94 -18.57 -5.22
CA THR A 192 -13.96 -19.48 -4.08
C THR A 192 -15.36 -19.53 -3.47
N SER A 193 -15.77 -20.71 -2.98
CA SER A 193 -17.09 -20.87 -2.34
C SER A 193 -17.31 -19.98 -1.11
N LYS A 194 -16.26 -19.35 -0.58
CA LYS A 194 -16.30 -18.36 0.51
C LYS A 194 -16.75 -16.97 0.04
N THR A 195 -16.74 -16.70 -1.27
CA THR A 195 -17.11 -15.42 -1.87
C THR A 195 -18.61 -15.21 -2.10
N GLN A 196 -19.46 -16.06 -1.59
CA GLN A 196 -20.88 -15.69 -1.46
C GLN A 196 -21.15 -14.50 -0.52
N PHE A 197 -20.10 -13.80 -0.12
CA PHE A 197 -20.19 -12.47 0.51
C PHE A 197 -20.37 -11.38 -0.56
N THR A 198 -21.38 -11.51 -1.39
CA THR A 198 -21.89 -10.37 -2.17
C THR A 198 -22.39 -9.31 -1.19
N HIS A 199 -22.18 -8.03 -1.50
CA HIS A 199 -22.67 -6.87 -0.73
C HIS A 199 -24.12 -7.00 -0.22
N LYS A 200 -24.94 -7.82 -0.84
CA LYS A 200 -26.35 -8.11 -0.46
C LYS A 200 -26.51 -8.95 0.80
N ARG A 201 -25.46 -9.61 1.32
CA ARG A 201 -25.55 -10.50 2.48
C ARG A 201 -24.97 -9.97 3.78
N PHE A 202 -24.23 -8.87 3.75
CA PHE A 202 -23.89 -8.19 5.00
C PHE A 202 -25.14 -7.50 5.53
N ASN A 203 -25.73 -8.12 6.54
CA ASN A 203 -26.69 -7.43 7.35
C ASN A 203 -25.98 -6.19 7.90
N GLN A 204 -26.33 -4.98 7.43
CA GLN A 204 -25.65 -3.71 7.69
C GLN A 204 -25.43 -3.45 9.19
N THR A 205 -26.15 -4.16 10.03
CA THR A 205 -26.12 -4.01 11.48
C THR A 205 -24.90 -4.62 12.20
N ASN A 206 -24.16 -5.53 11.55
CA ASN A 206 -23.07 -6.31 12.21
C ASN A 206 -21.67 -6.07 11.66
N ILE A 207 -21.47 -5.04 10.82
CA ILE A 207 -20.16 -4.74 10.26
C ILE A 207 -19.37 -3.89 11.24
N ALA A 208 -18.18 -4.38 11.64
CA ALA A 208 -17.26 -3.62 12.45
C ALA A 208 -16.81 -2.34 11.72
N PRO A 209 -16.55 -1.24 12.44
CA PRO A 209 -15.99 -0.02 11.83
C PRO A 209 -14.70 -0.31 11.08
N CYS A 210 -14.53 0.32 9.90
CA CYS A 210 -13.27 0.24 9.18
C CYS A 210 -12.18 0.99 9.95
N THR A 211 -11.11 0.30 10.32
CA THR A 211 -10.04 0.84 11.18
C THR A 211 -9.10 1.82 10.48
N GLN A 212 -9.14 1.90 9.15
CA GLN A 212 -8.26 2.75 8.35
C GLN A 212 -8.32 4.22 8.77
N LEU A 213 -9.51 4.70 9.09
CA LEU A 213 -9.75 6.10 9.49
C LEU A 213 -9.08 6.51 10.82
N TRP A 214 -8.60 5.54 11.59
CA TRP A 214 -7.92 5.77 12.87
C TRP A 214 -6.44 5.43 12.85
N LYS A 215 -5.97 4.78 11.77
CA LYS A 215 -4.60 4.30 11.68
C LYS A 215 -3.73 5.11 10.74
N TRP A 216 -4.28 5.55 9.60
CA TRP A 216 -3.52 6.11 8.51
C TRP A 216 -4.03 7.47 8.11
N MET A 217 -3.10 8.36 7.80
CA MET A 217 -3.36 9.57 7.02
C MET A 217 -2.71 9.38 5.65
N VAL A 218 -3.47 9.57 4.59
CA VAL A 218 -3.01 9.40 3.21
C VAL A 218 -2.95 10.77 2.55
N VAL A 219 -1.75 11.13 2.11
CA VAL A 219 -1.45 12.44 1.52
C VAL A 219 -1.07 12.27 0.06
N TYR A 220 -1.70 13.02 -0.82
CA TYR A 220 -1.40 13.04 -2.24
C TYR A 220 -0.21 13.96 -2.57
N TRP A 221 0.31 13.81 -3.78
CA TRP A 221 1.43 14.59 -4.28
C TRP A 221 1.17 16.12 -4.26
N ASP A 222 -0.07 16.55 -4.35
CA ASP A 222 -0.49 17.96 -4.30
C ASP A 222 -0.74 18.50 -2.88
N GLY A 223 -0.50 17.69 -1.84
CA GLY A 223 -0.72 18.05 -0.44
C GLY A 223 -2.14 17.77 0.06
N SER A 224 -3.07 17.39 -0.81
CA SER A 224 -4.43 17.02 -0.38
C SER A 224 -4.41 15.75 0.46
N VAL A 225 -5.27 15.70 1.48
CA VAL A 225 -5.44 14.54 2.36
C VAL A 225 -6.75 13.87 2.03
N VAL A 226 -6.68 12.57 1.72
CA VAL A 226 -7.87 11.76 1.41
C VAL A 226 -8.26 10.87 2.58
N LEU A 227 -9.50 10.39 2.53
CA LEU A 227 -10.10 9.63 3.64
C LEU A 227 -9.35 8.34 3.96
N CYS A 228 -8.90 7.60 2.94
CA CYS A 228 -8.15 6.36 3.12
C CYS A 228 -7.38 5.93 1.86
N CYS A 229 -6.59 4.86 1.98
CA CYS A 229 -5.78 4.30 0.90
C CYS A 229 -6.57 3.66 -0.27
N ALA A 230 -7.90 3.57 -0.20
CA ALA A 230 -8.73 3.14 -1.32
C ALA A 230 -9.18 4.30 -2.21
N ASP A 231 -8.98 5.54 -1.76
CA ASP A 231 -9.41 6.75 -2.47
C ASP A 231 -8.39 7.21 -3.50
N MET A 232 -8.08 6.34 -4.45
CA MET A 232 -7.10 6.63 -5.49
C MET A 232 -7.49 7.81 -6.39
N PHE A 233 -8.76 8.17 -6.46
CA PHE A 233 -9.28 9.24 -7.32
C PHE A 233 -9.59 10.53 -6.55
N SER A 234 -9.13 10.67 -5.31
CA SER A 234 -9.34 11.86 -4.45
C SER A 234 -10.80 12.27 -4.32
N GLN A 235 -11.72 11.29 -4.25
CA GLN A 235 -13.16 11.56 -4.17
C GLN A 235 -13.60 12.10 -2.82
N THR A 236 -12.80 11.86 -1.78
CA THR A 236 -13.14 12.22 -0.41
C THR A 236 -11.98 12.97 0.24
N ILE A 237 -11.76 14.22 -0.18
CA ILE A 237 -10.74 15.09 0.38
C ILE A 237 -11.19 15.61 1.73
N VAL A 238 -10.38 15.33 2.78
CA VAL A 238 -10.65 15.75 4.17
C VAL A 238 -9.90 17.01 4.60
N GLY A 239 -8.82 17.39 3.89
CA GLY A 239 -8.03 18.60 4.15
C GLY A 239 -6.94 18.82 3.11
N ASP A 240 -6.15 19.88 3.29
CA ASP A 240 -5.00 20.23 2.45
C ASP A 240 -3.82 20.67 3.36
N LEU A 241 -2.74 19.90 3.37
CA LEU A 241 -1.57 20.19 4.20
C LEU A 241 -0.74 21.39 3.71
N LYS A 242 -1.10 21.99 2.59
CA LYS A 242 -0.54 23.31 2.21
C LYS A 242 -1.09 24.45 3.06
N SER A 243 -2.31 24.31 3.55
CA SER A 243 -3.00 25.32 4.40
C SER A 243 -3.16 24.86 5.85
N ASP A 244 -3.52 23.61 6.05
CA ASP A 244 -3.90 23.07 7.36
C ASP A 244 -2.73 22.28 7.99
N SER A 245 -2.74 22.13 9.29
CA SER A 245 -1.86 21.20 10.00
C SER A 245 -2.42 19.77 10.04
N ILE A 246 -1.55 18.80 10.24
CA ILE A 246 -1.94 17.38 10.44
C ILE A 246 -2.97 17.26 11.57
N SER A 247 -2.79 17.99 12.66
CA SER A 247 -3.69 17.95 13.82
C SER A 247 -5.08 18.51 13.49
N GLU A 248 -5.13 19.62 12.76
CA GLU A 248 -6.41 20.22 12.35
C GLU A 248 -7.20 19.30 11.43
N ILE A 249 -6.55 18.68 10.44
CA ILE A 249 -7.21 17.73 9.54
C ILE A 249 -7.64 16.48 10.32
N TRP A 250 -6.75 15.88 11.08
CA TRP A 250 -6.99 14.62 11.80
C TRP A 250 -8.13 14.72 12.81
N ASN A 251 -8.22 15.87 13.51
CA ASN A 251 -9.25 16.15 14.51
C ASN A 251 -10.38 17.04 13.96
N GLY A 252 -10.33 17.35 12.66
CA GLY A 252 -11.29 18.23 12.00
C GLY A 252 -12.68 17.63 11.89
N SER A 253 -13.66 18.50 11.60
CA SER A 253 -15.08 18.12 11.50
C SER A 253 -15.34 17.05 10.45
N LYS A 254 -14.65 17.11 9.29
CA LYS A 254 -14.79 16.10 8.21
C LYS A 254 -14.37 14.71 8.68
N MET A 255 -13.17 14.56 9.25
CA MET A 255 -12.69 13.27 9.77
C MET A 255 -13.56 12.76 10.91
N LYS A 256 -13.98 13.64 11.83
CA LYS A 256 -14.92 13.27 12.91
C LYS A 256 -16.25 12.78 12.38
N SER A 257 -16.79 13.44 11.35
CA SER A 257 -18.05 13.03 10.72
C SER A 257 -17.95 11.63 10.14
N PHE A 258 -16.90 11.33 9.35
CA PHE A 258 -16.70 10.01 8.78
C PHE A 258 -16.49 8.93 9.86
N ARG A 259 -15.69 9.22 10.89
CA ARG A 259 -15.51 8.29 12.02
C ARG A 259 -16.83 8.02 12.75
N ASN A 260 -17.66 9.04 12.98
CA ASN A 260 -18.98 8.88 13.59
C ASN A 260 -19.91 8.03 12.72
N GLN A 261 -19.89 8.21 11.39
CA GLN A 261 -20.64 7.35 10.47
C GLN A 261 -20.19 5.90 10.59
N MET A 262 -18.87 5.63 10.67
CA MET A 262 -18.35 4.28 10.86
C MET A 262 -18.78 3.66 12.19
N VAL A 263 -18.65 4.39 13.31
CA VAL A 263 -19.08 3.94 14.64
C VAL A 263 -20.60 3.73 14.68
N GLY A 264 -21.37 4.61 14.04
CA GLY A 264 -22.82 4.51 13.90
C GLY A 264 -23.30 3.42 12.94
N ARG A 265 -22.38 2.58 12.40
CA ARG A 265 -22.68 1.53 11.40
C ARG A 265 -23.30 2.05 10.08
N LYS A 266 -23.00 3.30 9.75
CA LYS A 266 -23.48 4.00 8.56
C LYS A 266 -22.44 4.02 7.43
N ARG A 267 -21.61 2.99 7.37
CA ARG A 267 -20.52 2.88 6.38
C ARG A 267 -21.02 3.12 4.94
N PHE A 268 -22.17 2.55 4.59
CA PHE A 268 -22.72 2.64 3.24
C PHE A 268 -23.34 4.01 2.90
N GLU A 269 -23.42 4.91 3.88
CA GLU A 269 -23.76 6.31 3.65
C GLU A 269 -22.53 7.15 3.21
N VAL A 270 -21.31 6.58 3.33
CA VAL A 270 -20.08 7.22 2.85
C VAL A 270 -19.83 6.76 1.41
N PRO A 271 -19.86 7.65 0.41
CA PRO A 271 -19.79 7.28 -1.01
C PRO A 271 -18.59 6.38 -1.35
N LEU A 272 -17.40 6.72 -0.86
CA LEU A 272 -16.19 5.93 -1.05
C LEU A 272 -16.28 4.50 -0.49
N CYS A 273 -17.04 4.32 0.59
CA CYS A 273 -17.14 3.05 1.32
C CYS A 273 -18.31 2.19 0.84
N GLN A 274 -19.19 2.74 0.02
CA GLN A 274 -20.43 2.08 -0.40
C GLN A 274 -20.14 0.76 -1.13
N ASP A 275 -19.21 0.79 -2.07
CA ASP A 275 -18.83 -0.36 -2.90
C ASP A 275 -17.46 -0.96 -2.53
N CYS A 276 -16.82 -0.46 -1.46
CA CYS A 276 -15.48 -0.86 -1.07
C CYS A 276 -15.45 -2.28 -0.47
N ASP A 277 -14.63 -3.17 -1.03
CA ASP A 277 -14.41 -4.54 -0.57
C ASP A 277 -13.13 -4.73 0.28
N ILE A 278 -12.29 -3.70 0.43
CA ILE A 278 -11.00 -3.82 1.13
C ILE A 278 -11.16 -4.36 2.55
N HIS A 279 -12.23 -4.00 3.26
CA HIS A 279 -12.47 -4.50 4.60
C HIS A 279 -12.92 -5.97 4.62
N LEU A 280 -13.40 -6.51 3.49
CA LEU A 280 -13.79 -7.91 3.35
C LEU A 280 -12.57 -8.84 3.31
N SER A 281 -11.44 -8.34 2.84
CA SER A 281 -10.16 -9.06 2.85
C SER A 281 -9.51 -9.14 4.25
N TRP A 282 -10.05 -8.43 5.25
CA TRP A 282 -9.57 -8.39 6.63
C TRP A 282 -10.47 -9.23 7.55
N HIS A 283 -10.82 -10.41 7.13
CA HIS A 283 -11.87 -11.26 7.71
C HIS A 283 -11.64 -11.74 9.14
N ASN A 284 -10.50 -11.49 9.74
CA ASN A 284 -10.23 -11.80 11.13
C ASN A 284 -9.95 -10.55 11.96
N LEU A 285 -10.85 -9.56 11.89
CA LEU A 285 -10.75 -8.40 12.77
C LEU A 285 -10.59 -8.80 14.25
N LYS A 286 -11.27 -9.86 14.70
CA LYS A 286 -11.11 -10.37 16.07
C LYS A 286 -9.70 -10.93 16.29
N GLU A 287 -9.19 -11.75 15.38
CA GLU A 287 -7.84 -12.31 15.47
C GLU A 287 -6.76 -11.24 15.31
N TYR A 288 -7.04 -10.21 14.49
CA TYR A 288 -6.19 -9.04 14.37
C TYR A 288 -6.20 -8.20 15.65
N TYR A 289 -7.38 -7.96 16.26
CA TYR A 289 -7.50 -7.26 17.53
C TYR A 289 -6.84 -8.03 18.69
N ASP A 290 -6.94 -9.35 18.68
CA ASP A 290 -6.32 -10.21 19.69
C ASP A 290 -4.79 -10.26 19.56
N LYS A 291 -4.25 -10.08 18.33
CA LYS A 291 -2.79 -10.05 18.06
C LYS A 291 -2.12 -8.68 18.24
N VAL A 292 -2.83 -7.59 18.01
CA VAL A 292 -2.24 -6.22 17.97
C VAL A 292 -2.34 -5.50 19.31
N GLY A 293 -2.97 -6.11 20.32
CA GLY A 293 -3.03 -5.66 21.72
C GLY A 293 -2.82 -4.16 21.94
N SER A 294 -3.85 -3.38 21.86
CA SER A 294 -3.93 -1.93 22.07
C SER A 294 -3.64 -1.00 20.88
N PHE A 295 -4.69 -0.30 20.51
CA PHE A 295 -4.87 0.60 19.37
C PHE A 295 -3.97 1.85 19.34
N ARG A 296 -2.96 2.01 20.19
CA ARG A 296 -2.31 3.30 20.43
C ARG A 296 -0.94 3.50 19.79
N GLU A 297 -0.27 2.46 19.32
CA GLU A 297 1.17 2.57 18.99
C GLU A 297 1.54 2.50 17.50
N ASP A 298 0.64 2.08 16.59
CA ASP A 298 0.98 1.92 15.17
C ASP A 298 0.23 2.90 14.24
N ARG A 299 0.40 4.20 14.48
CA ARG A 299 -0.09 5.19 13.50
C ARG A 299 0.84 5.23 12.29
N LYS A 300 0.31 4.91 11.12
CA LYS A 300 1.03 4.96 9.85
C LYS A 300 0.65 6.19 9.04
N PHE A 301 1.67 6.95 8.64
CA PHE A 301 1.53 8.06 7.71
C PHE A 301 1.96 7.58 6.32
N ILE A 302 1.09 7.71 5.33
CA ILE A 302 1.33 7.25 3.97
C ILE A 302 1.33 8.46 3.05
N MET A 303 2.43 8.62 2.31
CA MET A 303 2.58 9.60 1.25
C MET A 303 2.55 8.89 -0.10
N GLY A 304 1.60 9.27 -0.94
CA GLY A 304 1.43 8.77 -2.30
C GLY A 304 1.88 9.77 -3.35
#